data_11da2c08dac8a40b837013904fc4cadf
#
_entry.id   11da2c08dac8a40b837013904fc4cadf
#
_cell.length_a   1.000
_cell.length_b   1.000
_cell.length_c   1.000
_cell.angle_alpha   90.00
_cell.angle_beta   90.00
_cell.angle_gamma   90.00
#
_symmetry.space_group_name_H-M   'P 1'
#
loop_
_entity.id
_entity.type
_entity.pdbx_description
1 polymer ?
#
loop_
_entity_poly.entity_id
_entity_poly.type
_entity_poly.pdbx_seq_one_letter_code
_entity_poly.pdbx_strand_id
1 'polypeptide(L)'
;MGGPARVYIVCSEVPPGVVGGLGRYAERIMAALRDRGVPTEVFGAVRRGAASPAERRGDVTLRRLATPGYGIDGGSPVPPALRRPARVAGLLVFNVRAAARILRAEAARRRPGPSGRKRSGEGRAVVAVHDWMGCVAGILCGALGRLPVVFHVHTRELNAPGARRSAYAVLLDLLETAQARAARLIVVPSARMRDDLAARGWPADRLLVVPHGFEDPDLLRLAALPDDERERVRAEVRRRYLPGGRGRLVVFAGRPSPHKGVGTLIRAVPRVIAEHGDTRFVLVGAGLPQTADAAEVARLVERTGAAGHVVAGNRFLPSPEVFAHFLAADVCVFPSVYEPFGLVAVEAMTLARPVVVGPGYSPEVVGDGALHCTGDDPGELAAVLLRCLDDPGEAERLGLRGAAYVRERYGWARTAERTLAAYAAATGAGERP
;
A
#
# COMPACT_ATOMS: atom_id res chain seq x y z
N MET A 1 -28.86 -6.56 -7.01
CA MET A 1 -27.89 -7.68 -6.96
C MET A 1 -27.66 -8.03 -5.50
N GLY A 2 -27.86 -9.29 -5.10
CA GLY A 2 -27.69 -9.73 -3.71
C GLY A 2 -26.20 -9.71 -3.32
N GLY A 3 -25.86 -8.87 -2.35
CA GLY A 3 -24.51 -8.84 -1.78
C GLY A 3 -24.25 -10.02 -0.81
N PRO A 4 -23.02 -10.15 -0.29
CA PRO A 4 -22.75 -11.14 0.75
C PRO A 4 -23.57 -10.84 2.01
N ALA A 5 -24.11 -11.87 2.66
CA ALA A 5 -24.87 -11.69 3.89
C ALA A 5 -24.05 -11.12 5.05
N ARG A 6 -22.74 -11.35 5.03
CA ARG A 6 -21.76 -10.87 6.01
C ARG A 6 -20.34 -10.94 5.44
N VAL A 7 -19.51 -9.99 5.82
CA VAL A 7 -18.09 -9.97 5.51
C VAL A 7 -17.28 -10.10 6.80
N TYR A 8 -16.31 -11.00 6.80
CA TYR A 8 -15.27 -11.10 7.83
C TYR A 8 -13.95 -10.65 7.22
N ILE A 9 -13.34 -9.60 7.77
CA ILE A 9 -12.06 -9.10 7.32
C ILE A 9 -10.98 -9.50 8.32
N VAL A 10 -9.93 -10.15 7.86
CA VAL A 10 -8.72 -10.45 8.65
C VAL A 10 -7.57 -9.63 8.08
N CYS A 11 -7.19 -8.58 8.80
CA CYS A 11 -6.17 -7.62 8.40
C CYS A 11 -5.29 -7.27 9.60
N SER A 12 -3.97 -7.32 9.44
CA SER A 12 -3.05 -7.00 10.55
C SER A 12 -3.02 -5.52 10.90
N GLU A 13 -3.27 -4.63 9.93
CA GLU A 13 -3.29 -3.19 10.12
C GLU A 13 -4.72 -2.68 10.10
N VAL A 14 -5.15 -2.10 11.21
CA VAL A 14 -6.47 -1.47 11.34
C VAL A 14 -6.37 -0.18 12.16
N PRO A 15 -7.27 0.79 11.98
CA PRO A 15 -7.28 2.00 12.77
C PRO A 15 -7.28 1.76 14.28
N PRO A 16 -6.57 2.58 15.12
CA PRO A 16 -5.79 3.76 14.74
C PRO A 16 -4.35 3.43 14.28
N GLY A 17 -3.92 2.18 14.28
CA GLY A 17 -2.56 1.72 13.96
C GLY A 17 -2.31 1.60 12.45
N VAL A 18 -2.70 2.60 11.67
CA VAL A 18 -2.47 2.63 10.22
C VAL A 18 -1.05 3.12 9.94
N VAL A 19 -0.20 2.27 9.37
CA VAL A 19 1.21 2.59 9.08
C VAL A 19 1.46 2.72 7.57
N GLY A 20 0.68 2.04 6.73
CA GLY A 20 0.93 1.97 5.29
C GLY A 20 -0.33 1.87 4.42
N GLY A 21 -0.11 1.55 3.15
CA GLY A 21 -1.19 1.40 2.16
C GLY A 21 -2.23 0.36 2.55
N LEU A 22 -1.82 -0.74 3.20
CA LEU A 22 -2.72 -1.79 3.69
C LEU A 22 -3.73 -1.26 4.72
N GLY A 23 -3.26 -0.49 5.71
CA GLY A 23 -4.13 0.08 6.73
C GLY A 23 -5.11 1.11 6.16
N ARG A 24 -4.66 1.96 5.22
CA ARG A 24 -5.52 2.90 4.49
C ARG A 24 -6.59 2.16 3.67
N TYR A 25 -6.19 1.11 2.94
CA TYR A 25 -7.14 0.27 2.20
C TYR A 25 -8.20 -0.33 3.12
N ALA A 26 -7.79 -0.93 4.24
CA ALA A 26 -8.71 -1.52 5.21
C ALA A 26 -9.70 -0.49 5.76
N GLU A 27 -9.24 0.71 6.12
CA GLU A 27 -10.08 1.79 6.61
C GLU A 27 -11.13 2.23 5.58
N ARG A 28 -10.74 2.41 4.31
CA ARG A 28 -11.63 2.82 3.23
C ARG A 28 -12.67 1.76 2.88
N ILE A 29 -12.25 0.49 2.85
CA ILE A 29 -13.19 -0.62 2.61
C ILE A 29 -14.16 -0.78 3.78
N MET A 30 -13.71 -0.63 5.03
CA MET A 30 -14.61 -0.62 6.20
C MET A 30 -15.65 0.49 6.11
N ALA A 31 -15.27 1.71 5.71
CA ALA A 31 -16.19 2.81 5.50
C ALA A 31 -17.21 2.49 4.39
N ALA A 32 -16.75 1.99 3.25
CA ALA A 32 -17.59 1.64 2.12
C ALA A 32 -18.60 0.52 2.44
N LEU A 33 -18.20 -0.47 3.25
CA LEU A 33 -19.08 -1.55 3.72
C LEU A 33 -20.15 -1.03 4.69
N ARG A 34 -19.75 -0.13 5.61
CA ARG A 34 -20.66 0.55 6.53
C ARG A 34 -21.71 1.36 5.79
N ASP A 35 -21.28 2.18 4.82
CA ASP A 35 -22.16 3.10 4.08
C ASP A 35 -23.18 2.33 3.19
N ARG A 36 -22.89 1.07 2.90
CA ARG A 36 -23.80 0.15 2.19
C ARG A 36 -24.58 -0.79 3.10
N GLY A 37 -24.48 -0.62 4.42
CA GLY A 37 -25.18 -1.46 5.40
C GLY A 37 -24.78 -2.94 5.35
N VAL A 38 -23.55 -3.27 4.92
CA VAL A 38 -23.09 -4.66 4.85
C VAL A 38 -22.59 -5.11 6.23
N PRO A 39 -23.23 -6.10 6.88
CA PRO A 39 -22.79 -6.61 8.17
C PRO A 39 -21.35 -7.10 8.11
N THR A 40 -20.44 -6.42 8.81
CA THR A 40 -19.01 -6.67 8.71
C THR A 40 -18.35 -6.81 10.09
N GLU A 41 -17.49 -7.80 10.23
CA GLU A 41 -16.65 -7.96 11.42
C GLU A 41 -15.19 -7.98 11.01
N VAL A 42 -14.42 -7.04 11.54
CA VAL A 42 -13.01 -6.83 11.20
C VAL A 42 -12.12 -7.26 12.36
N PHE A 43 -11.12 -8.08 12.08
CA PHE A 43 -10.14 -8.55 13.05
C PHE A 43 -8.79 -7.91 12.75
N GLY A 44 -8.30 -7.08 13.69
CA GLY A 44 -7.02 -6.41 13.62
C GLY A 44 -6.05 -6.91 14.68
N ALA A 45 -4.75 -6.95 14.36
CA ALA A 45 -3.70 -7.28 15.31
C ALA A 45 -3.23 -6.03 16.05
N VAL A 46 -3.11 -6.08 17.39
CA VAL A 46 -2.59 -4.97 18.20
C VAL A 46 -1.61 -5.48 19.25
N ARG A 47 -0.78 -4.57 19.77
CA ARG A 47 0.13 -4.88 20.89
C ARG A 47 -0.67 -5.33 22.13
N ARG A 48 -0.05 -6.19 22.93
CA ARG A 48 -0.58 -6.55 24.26
C ARG A 48 -0.70 -5.26 25.09
N GLY A 49 -1.89 -4.98 25.61
CA GLY A 49 -2.21 -3.74 26.34
C GLY A 49 -2.90 -2.66 25.48
N ALA A 50 -2.82 -2.73 24.16
CA ALA A 50 -3.57 -1.84 23.25
C ALA A 50 -4.88 -2.49 22.75
N ALA A 51 -5.24 -3.65 23.25
CA ALA A 51 -6.53 -4.27 22.95
C ALA A 51 -7.65 -3.46 23.61
N SER A 52 -8.58 -2.99 22.82
CA SER A 52 -9.79 -2.30 23.29
C SER A 52 -11.01 -3.20 23.11
N PRO A 53 -12.12 -2.93 23.83
CA PRO A 53 -13.40 -3.54 23.52
C PRO A 53 -13.74 -3.44 22.03
N ALA A 54 -14.60 -4.33 21.54
CA ALA A 54 -15.07 -4.26 20.17
C ALA A 54 -15.72 -2.89 19.90
N GLU A 55 -15.23 -2.20 18.87
CA GLU A 55 -15.75 -0.90 18.44
C GLU A 55 -16.79 -1.12 17.34
N ARG A 56 -18.01 -0.62 17.54
CA ARG A 56 -19.07 -0.71 16.56
C ARG A 56 -19.30 0.63 15.88
N ARG A 57 -19.31 0.61 14.54
CA ARG A 57 -19.59 1.76 13.68
C ARG A 57 -20.67 1.35 12.66
N GLY A 58 -21.93 1.57 12.98
CA GLY A 58 -23.06 1.05 12.18
C GLY A 58 -23.03 -0.48 12.12
N ASP A 59 -23.03 -1.03 10.91
CA ASP A 59 -22.98 -2.47 10.65
C ASP A 59 -21.56 -3.06 10.66
N VAL A 60 -20.53 -2.25 10.89
CA VAL A 60 -19.14 -2.68 11.00
C VAL A 60 -18.73 -2.79 12.46
N THR A 61 -18.23 -3.96 12.85
CA THR A 61 -17.64 -4.22 14.18
C THR A 61 -16.15 -4.46 14.05
N LEU A 62 -15.32 -3.60 14.62
CA LEU A 62 -13.87 -3.73 14.67
C LEU A 62 -13.42 -4.39 15.97
N ARG A 63 -12.70 -5.51 15.86
CA ARG A 63 -12.12 -6.26 16.97
C ARG A 63 -10.60 -6.24 16.91
N ARG A 64 -9.99 -5.57 17.86
CA ARG A 64 -8.54 -5.52 18.02
C ARG A 64 -8.08 -6.67 18.92
N LEU A 65 -7.39 -7.65 18.33
CA LEU A 65 -6.92 -8.82 19.07
C LEU A 65 -5.49 -8.59 19.58
N ALA A 66 -5.31 -8.69 20.89
CA ALA A 66 -3.99 -8.66 21.49
C ALA A 66 -3.11 -9.78 20.92
N THR A 67 -2.02 -9.39 20.26
CA THR A 67 -1.14 -10.29 19.51
C THR A 67 0.25 -10.23 20.14
N PRO A 68 0.71 -11.31 20.79
CA PRO A 68 2.05 -11.36 21.34
C PRO A 68 3.10 -11.09 20.27
N GLY A 69 4.13 -10.33 20.58
CA GLY A 69 5.19 -10.02 19.62
C GLY A 69 4.83 -9.06 18.48
N TYR A 70 3.59 -8.57 18.39
CA TYR A 70 3.19 -7.56 17.40
C TYR A 70 3.65 -6.18 17.85
N GLY A 71 4.23 -5.38 16.90
CA GLY A 71 4.81 -4.07 17.22
C GLY A 71 6.08 -4.14 18.07
N ILE A 72 6.82 -5.24 18.01
CA ILE A 72 8.17 -5.35 18.57
C ILE A 72 9.12 -4.63 17.62
N ASP A 73 9.54 -3.43 18.00
CA ASP A 73 10.47 -2.55 17.33
C ASP A 73 11.80 -2.43 18.06
N GLY A 74 12.65 -1.52 17.63
CA GLY A 74 14.01 -1.33 18.15
C GLY A 74 14.11 -1.12 19.66
N GLY A 75 13.07 -0.59 20.32
CA GLY A 75 12.98 -0.37 21.77
C GLY A 75 12.44 -1.54 22.59
N SER A 76 12.13 -2.69 21.96
CA SER A 76 11.62 -3.85 22.67
C SER A 76 12.70 -4.56 23.50
N PRO A 77 12.38 -5.06 24.73
CA PRO A 77 13.31 -5.88 25.54
C PRO A 77 13.58 -7.24 24.92
N VAL A 78 12.87 -7.64 23.87
CA VAL A 78 13.08 -8.91 23.16
C VAL A 78 14.40 -8.88 22.39
N PRO A 79 15.31 -9.84 22.61
CA PRO A 79 16.57 -9.95 21.89
C PRO A 79 16.34 -9.95 20.36
N PRO A 80 17.19 -9.29 19.57
CA PRO A 80 17.02 -9.18 18.12
C PRO A 80 16.79 -10.51 17.40
N ALA A 81 17.50 -11.56 17.79
CA ALA A 81 17.37 -12.91 17.23
C ALA A 81 15.98 -13.52 17.45
N LEU A 82 15.29 -13.16 18.54
CA LEU A 82 13.98 -13.71 18.91
C LEU A 82 12.82 -12.85 18.41
N ARG A 83 13.05 -11.64 17.90
CA ARG A 83 11.99 -10.73 17.46
C ARG A 83 11.16 -11.31 16.30
N ARG A 84 11.84 -11.87 15.28
CA ARG A 84 11.16 -12.53 14.15
C ARG A 84 10.34 -13.75 14.57
N PRO A 85 10.89 -14.74 15.28
CA PRO A 85 10.12 -15.87 15.77
C PRO A 85 8.93 -15.46 16.67
N ALA A 86 9.13 -14.51 17.59
CA ALA A 86 8.06 -14.01 18.45
C ALA A 86 6.92 -13.35 17.64
N ARG A 87 7.26 -12.60 16.60
CA ARG A 87 6.27 -11.99 15.71
C ARG A 87 5.47 -13.03 14.93
N VAL A 88 6.13 -14.06 14.41
CA VAL A 88 5.46 -15.16 13.67
C VAL A 88 4.53 -15.93 14.61
N ALA A 89 5.00 -16.31 15.80
CA ALA A 89 4.18 -16.99 16.79
C ALA A 89 2.95 -16.14 17.21
N GLY A 90 3.16 -14.84 17.41
CA GLY A 90 2.07 -13.91 17.72
C GLY A 90 1.03 -13.83 16.62
N LEU A 91 1.47 -13.75 15.34
CA LEU A 91 0.56 -13.74 14.19
C LEU A 91 -0.19 -15.06 14.04
N LEU A 92 0.43 -16.20 14.37
CA LEU A 92 -0.26 -17.50 14.42
C LEU A 92 -1.38 -17.48 15.47
N VAL A 93 -1.10 -17.00 16.68
CA VAL A 93 -2.11 -16.84 17.73
C VAL A 93 -3.24 -15.91 17.30
N PHE A 94 -2.92 -14.78 16.64
CA PHE A 94 -3.90 -13.87 16.08
C PHE A 94 -4.84 -14.57 15.08
N ASN A 95 -4.26 -15.29 14.12
CA ASN A 95 -5.00 -15.99 13.08
C ASN A 95 -5.93 -17.06 13.65
N VAL A 96 -5.44 -17.89 14.58
CA VAL A 96 -6.25 -18.93 15.23
C VAL A 96 -7.41 -18.31 16.02
N ARG A 97 -7.16 -17.21 16.74
CA ARG A 97 -8.21 -16.51 17.48
C ARG A 97 -9.26 -15.87 16.55
N ALA A 98 -8.83 -15.28 15.44
CA ALA A 98 -9.74 -14.73 14.43
C ALA A 98 -10.60 -15.84 13.80
N ALA A 99 -9.97 -16.91 13.32
CA ALA A 99 -10.66 -18.06 12.75
C ALA A 99 -11.66 -18.70 13.73
N ALA A 100 -11.26 -18.93 14.97
CA ALA A 100 -12.15 -19.50 16.00
C ALA A 100 -13.39 -18.63 16.25
N ARG A 101 -13.23 -17.28 16.25
CA ARG A 101 -14.37 -16.37 16.40
C ARG A 101 -15.30 -16.40 15.18
N ILE A 102 -14.75 -16.36 13.97
CA ILE A 102 -15.51 -16.45 12.72
C ILE A 102 -16.30 -17.75 12.67
N LEU A 103 -15.63 -18.90 12.92
CA LEU A 103 -16.27 -20.21 12.89
C LEU A 103 -17.39 -20.36 13.92
N ARG A 104 -17.19 -19.85 15.16
CA ARG A 104 -18.23 -19.83 16.20
C ARG A 104 -19.41 -18.94 15.81
N ALA A 105 -19.16 -17.75 15.26
CA ALA A 105 -20.20 -16.84 14.81
C ALA A 105 -21.04 -17.48 13.70
N GLU A 106 -20.41 -18.12 12.72
CA GLU A 106 -21.11 -18.79 11.64
C GLU A 106 -21.84 -20.06 12.09
N ALA A 107 -21.26 -20.83 13.02
CA ALA A 107 -21.95 -21.97 13.63
C ALA A 107 -23.22 -21.52 14.39
N ALA A 108 -23.14 -20.42 15.12
CA ALA A 108 -24.31 -19.85 15.80
C ALA A 108 -25.40 -19.35 14.83
N ARG A 109 -25.02 -18.75 13.70
CA ARG A 109 -25.97 -18.33 12.64
C ARG A 109 -26.67 -19.50 11.96
N ARG A 110 -25.99 -20.62 11.79
CA ARG A 110 -26.52 -21.83 11.14
C ARG A 110 -27.45 -22.65 12.04
N ARG A 111 -27.50 -22.37 13.34
CA ARG A 111 -28.41 -23.06 14.27
C ARG A 111 -29.87 -22.66 13.95
N PRO A 112 -30.78 -23.62 13.86
CA PRO A 112 -32.21 -23.32 13.69
C PRO A 112 -32.69 -22.44 14.84
N GLY A 113 -33.50 -21.42 14.53
CA GLY A 113 -34.16 -20.64 15.57
C GLY A 113 -35.16 -21.50 16.35
N PRO A 114 -35.74 -20.99 17.50
CA PRO A 114 -36.70 -21.72 18.33
C PRO A 114 -37.91 -22.23 17.54
N SER A 115 -38.23 -21.67 16.39
CA SER A 115 -39.35 -22.06 15.50
C SER A 115 -39.02 -23.16 14.49
N GLY A 116 -37.83 -23.78 14.57
CA GLY A 116 -37.39 -24.84 13.63
C GLY A 116 -37.22 -24.42 12.16
N ARG A 117 -37.60 -23.19 11.80
CA ARG A 117 -37.42 -22.66 10.44
C ARG A 117 -35.97 -22.27 10.24
N LYS A 118 -35.31 -22.89 9.26
CA LYS A 118 -34.09 -22.29 8.68
C LYS A 118 -34.49 -20.87 8.28
N ARG A 119 -33.69 -19.89 8.71
CA ARG A 119 -33.85 -18.52 8.22
C ARG A 119 -33.57 -18.55 6.71
N SER A 120 -34.65 -18.74 5.94
CA SER A 120 -34.63 -18.68 4.48
C SER A 120 -34.35 -17.23 4.09
N GLY A 121 -33.23 -16.97 3.40
CA GLY A 121 -32.89 -15.67 2.89
C GLY A 121 -31.50 -15.14 3.30
N GLU A 122 -30.80 -15.78 4.22
CA GLU A 122 -29.42 -15.36 4.56
C GLU A 122 -28.43 -15.92 3.53
N GLY A 123 -27.92 -15.04 2.64
CA GLY A 123 -26.81 -15.33 1.75
C GLY A 123 -25.58 -15.84 2.51
N ARG A 124 -24.59 -16.35 1.79
CA ARG A 124 -23.33 -16.87 2.38
C ARG A 124 -22.48 -15.71 2.91
N ALA A 125 -21.79 -15.93 4.04
CA ALA A 125 -20.73 -15.05 4.49
C ALA A 125 -19.45 -15.28 3.67
N VAL A 126 -18.62 -14.25 3.56
CA VAL A 126 -17.29 -14.30 2.93
C VAL A 126 -16.20 -13.92 3.93
N VAL A 127 -15.03 -14.52 3.81
CA VAL A 127 -13.84 -14.16 4.59
C VAL A 127 -12.84 -13.49 3.67
N ALA A 128 -12.56 -12.21 3.90
CA ALA A 128 -11.55 -11.43 3.22
C ALA A 128 -10.25 -11.46 4.03
N VAL A 129 -9.18 -11.96 3.43
CA VAL A 129 -7.86 -12.07 4.06
C VAL A 129 -6.90 -11.12 3.37
N HIS A 130 -6.19 -10.32 4.14
CA HIS A 130 -5.26 -9.33 3.60
C HIS A 130 -3.81 -9.72 3.89
N ASP A 131 -3.02 -9.90 2.81
CA ASP A 131 -1.63 -10.32 2.80
C ASP A 131 -1.36 -11.62 3.59
N TRP A 132 -0.10 -12.05 3.62
CA TRP A 132 0.33 -13.28 4.29
C TRP A 132 -0.03 -13.35 5.78
N MET A 133 -0.15 -12.20 6.41
CA MET A 133 -0.41 -12.09 7.85
C MET A 133 -1.78 -12.61 8.28
N GLY A 134 -2.73 -12.76 7.35
CA GLY A 134 -4.05 -13.34 7.59
C GLY A 134 -4.26 -14.75 7.02
N CYS A 135 -3.28 -15.30 6.29
CA CYS A 135 -3.44 -16.54 5.51
C CYS A 135 -3.89 -17.74 6.34
N VAL A 136 -3.32 -17.93 7.54
CA VAL A 136 -3.70 -19.08 8.39
C VAL A 136 -5.17 -19.03 8.79
N ALA A 137 -5.72 -17.84 9.08
CA ALA A 137 -7.14 -17.69 9.38
C ALA A 137 -8.01 -18.01 8.15
N GLY A 138 -7.60 -17.55 6.97
CA GLY A 138 -8.29 -17.87 5.72
C GLY A 138 -8.34 -19.37 5.44
N ILE A 139 -7.20 -20.05 5.53
CA ILE A 139 -7.10 -21.51 5.33
C ILE A 139 -8.01 -22.25 6.34
N LEU A 140 -7.96 -21.88 7.62
CA LEU A 140 -8.78 -22.51 8.66
C LEU A 140 -10.29 -22.28 8.41
N CYS A 141 -10.69 -21.05 8.06
CA CYS A 141 -12.09 -20.74 7.78
C CYS A 141 -12.59 -21.46 6.52
N GLY A 142 -11.76 -21.56 5.49
CA GLY A 142 -12.08 -22.31 4.27
C GLY A 142 -12.21 -23.81 4.51
N ALA A 143 -11.23 -24.41 5.18
CA ALA A 143 -11.18 -25.85 5.40
C ALA A 143 -12.23 -26.34 6.43
N LEU A 144 -12.31 -25.68 7.59
CA LEU A 144 -13.18 -26.13 8.70
C LEU A 144 -14.60 -25.57 8.58
N GLY A 145 -14.76 -24.33 8.09
CA GLY A 145 -16.05 -23.63 8.01
C GLY A 145 -16.72 -23.76 6.65
N ARG A 146 -16.01 -24.22 5.63
CA ARG A 146 -16.42 -24.20 4.20
C ARG A 146 -16.89 -22.82 3.76
N LEU A 147 -16.23 -21.77 4.32
CA LEU A 147 -16.51 -20.38 3.98
C LEU A 147 -15.73 -20.00 2.72
N PRO A 148 -16.36 -19.29 1.76
CA PRO A 148 -15.61 -18.73 0.64
C PRO A 148 -14.60 -17.70 1.16
N VAL A 149 -13.38 -17.80 0.65
CA VAL A 149 -12.28 -16.90 1.01
C VAL A 149 -11.90 -16.07 -0.19
N VAL A 150 -11.80 -14.74 -0.01
CA VAL A 150 -11.20 -13.81 -0.95
C VAL A 150 -9.87 -13.37 -0.38
N PHE A 151 -8.79 -13.63 -1.13
CA PHE A 151 -7.43 -13.31 -0.71
C PHE A 151 -6.98 -12.01 -1.38
N HIS A 152 -6.80 -10.96 -0.59
CA HIS A 152 -6.26 -9.66 -1.04
C HIS A 152 -4.75 -9.65 -0.88
N VAL A 153 -4.04 -9.44 -1.96
CA VAL A 153 -2.57 -9.37 -1.99
C VAL A 153 -2.17 -7.94 -2.35
N HIS A 154 -1.73 -7.17 -1.37
CA HIS A 154 -1.35 -5.78 -1.55
C HIS A 154 0.13 -5.61 -1.87
N THR A 155 0.97 -6.49 -1.31
CA THR A 155 2.41 -6.51 -1.58
C THR A 155 2.98 -7.90 -1.40
N ARG A 156 4.08 -8.16 -2.10
CA ARG A 156 4.83 -9.39 -1.97
C ARG A 156 6.32 -9.08 -2.09
N GLU A 157 6.96 -8.83 -0.95
CA GLU A 157 8.38 -8.44 -0.91
C GLU A 157 9.31 -9.49 -1.56
N LEU A 158 8.91 -10.76 -1.56
CA LEU A 158 9.64 -11.84 -2.24
C LEU A 158 9.65 -11.74 -3.76
N ASN A 159 8.78 -10.92 -4.34
CA ASN A 159 8.77 -10.65 -5.77
C ASN A 159 9.78 -9.57 -6.16
N ALA A 160 10.30 -8.82 -5.20
CA ALA A 160 11.30 -7.79 -5.47
C ALA A 160 12.59 -8.41 -6.02
N PRO A 161 13.19 -7.86 -7.09
CA PRO A 161 14.49 -8.28 -7.58
C PRO A 161 15.53 -8.25 -6.46
N GLY A 162 16.36 -9.29 -6.36
CA GLY A 162 17.39 -9.39 -5.33
C GLY A 162 16.89 -9.76 -3.92
N ALA A 163 15.61 -10.07 -3.75
CA ALA A 163 15.07 -10.54 -2.47
C ALA A 163 15.82 -11.80 -2.01
N ARG A 164 16.39 -11.73 -0.78
CA ARG A 164 17.12 -12.88 -0.23
C ARG A 164 16.16 -14.02 0.09
N ARG A 165 16.39 -15.18 -0.49
CA ARG A 165 15.66 -16.42 -0.19
C ARG A 165 16.13 -16.98 1.15
N SER A 166 15.65 -16.42 2.25
CA SER A 166 15.79 -17.02 3.58
C SER A 166 14.77 -18.14 3.78
N ALA A 167 15.03 -19.07 4.72
CA ALA A 167 14.06 -20.09 5.09
C ALA A 167 12.70 -19.48 5.50
N TYR A 168 12.73 -18.33 6.15
CA TYR A 168 11.53 -17.54 6.49
C TYR A 168 10.77 -17.09 5.23
N ALA A 169 11.48 -16.57 4.23
CA ALA A 169 10.90 -16.13 2.97
C ALA A 169 10.24 -17.29 2.22
N VAL A 170 10.87 -18.45 2.19
CA VAL A 170 10.31 -19.68 1.60
C VAL A 170 9.05 -20.11 2.34
N LEU A 171 9.05 -20.05 3.67
CA LEU A 171 7.86 -20.39 4.47
C LEU A 171 6.68 -19.45 4.16
N LEU A 172 6.92 -18.15 4.04
CA LEU A 172 5.89 -17.20 3.67
C LEU A 172 5.35 -17.46 2.25
N ASP A 173 6.23 -17.75 1.31
CA ASP A 173 5.86 -18.08 -0.08
C ASP A 173 4.95 -19.33 -0.14
N LEU A 174 5.29 -20.36 0.62
CA LEU A 174 4.47 -21.57 0.74
C LEU A 174 3.10 -21.27 1.36
N LEU A 175 3.06 -20.44 2.42
CA LEU A 175 1.83 -20.06 3.10
C LEU A 175 0.90 -19.25 2.18
N GLU A 176 1.43 -18.24 1.49
CA GLU A 176 0.67 -17.44 0.53
C GLU A 176 0.18 -18.29 -0.64
N THR A 177 1.03 -19.18 -1.16
CA THR A 177 0.66 -20.11 -2.24
C THR A 177 -0.44 -21.07 -1.81
N ALA A 178 -0.37 -21.61 -0.59
CA ALA A 178 -1.41 -22.46 -0.03
C ALA A 178 -2.74 -21.69 0.11
N GLN A 179 -2.70 -20.46 0.61
CA GLN A 179 -3.88 -19.60 0.70
C GLN A 179 -4.44 -19.26 -0.69
N ALA A 180 -3.60 -18.94 -1.67
CA ALA A 180 -4.02 -18.65 -3.04
C ALA A 180 -4.75 -19.84 -3.67
N ARG A 181 -4.25 -21.06 -3.48
CA ARG A 181 -4.91 -22.29 -3.95
C ARG A 181 -6.24 -22.58 -3.26
N ALA A 182 -6.35 -22.22 -1.98
CA ALA A 182 -7.56 -22.40 -1.18
C ALA A 182 -8.61 -21.28 -1.42
N ALA A 183 -8.20 -20.10 -1.87
CA ALA A 183 -9.07 -18.96 -2.07
C ALA A 183 -10.04 -19.18 -3.25
N ARG A 184 -11.26 -18.66 -3.12
CA ARG A 184 -12.26 -18.62 -4.20
C ARG A 184 -11.90 -17.58 -5.25
N LEU A 185 -11.41 -16.39 -4.79
CA LEU A 185 -10.89 -15.32 -5.63
C LEU A 185 -9.64 -14.72 -4.96
N ILE A 186 -8.76 -14.16 -5.79
CA ILE A 186 -7.55 -13.49 -5.37
C ILE A 186 -7.58 -12.07 -5.95
N VAL A 187 -7.57 -11.07 -5.10
CA VAL A 187 -7.60 -9.66 -5.48
C VAL A 187 -6.19 -9.08 -5.44
N VAL A 188 -5.77 -8.47 -6.53
CA VAL A 188 -4.47 -7.82 -6.69
C VAL A 188 -4.63 -6.40 -7.21
N PRO A 189 -3.70 -5.46 -6.91
CA PRO A 189 -3.88 -4.04 -7.23
C PRO A 189 -3.55 -3.66 -8.68
N SER A 190 -2.81 -4.51 -9.42
CA SER A 190 -2.38 -4.20 -10.79
C SER A 190 -2.33 -5.42 -11.69
N ALA A 191 -2.40 -5.19 -13.01
CA ALA A 191 -2.28 -6.24 -14.01
C ALA A 191 -0.90 -6.90 -13.97
N ARG A 192 0.16 -6.11 -13.79
CA ARG A 192 1.52 -6.65 -13.64
C ARG A 192 1.60 -7.63 -12.48
N MET A 193 1.04 -7.29 -11.32
CA MET A 193 1.05 -8.21 -10.17
C MET A 193 0.24 -9.46 -10.45
N ARG A 194 -0.90 -9.36 -11.14
CA ARG A 194 -1.67 -10.53 -11.62
C ARG A 194 -0.80 -11.44 -12.46
N ASP A 195 -0.11 -10.87 -13.46
CA ASP A 195 0.67 -11.63 -14.42
C ASP A 195 1.90 -12.28 -13.76
N ASP A 196 2.57 -11.54 -12.86
CA ASP A 196 3.68 -12.06 -12.05
C ASP A 196 3.26 -13.24 -11.16
N LEU A 197 2.08 -13.18 -10.56
CA LEU A 197 1.57 -14.28 -9.72
C LEU A 197 1.11 -15.47 -10.56
N ALA A 198 0.46 -15.23 -11.71
CA ALA A 198 0.09 -16.28 -12.66
C ALA A 198 1.32 -17.02 -13.19
N ALA A 199 2.38 -16.31 -13.55
CA ALA A 199 3.66 -16.88 -13.97
C ALA A 199 4.34 -17.73 -12.88
N ARG A 200 4.03 -17.48 -11.61
CA ARG A 200 4.49 -18.28 -10.45
C ARG A 200 3.58 -19.47 -10.12
N GLY A 201 2.59 -19.77 -10.97
CA GLY A 201 1.69 -20.90 -10.82
C GLY A 201 0.52 -20.68 -9.86
N TRP A 202 0.17 -19.42 -9.55
CA TRP A 202 -1.08 -19.14 -8.87
C TRP A 202 -2.27 -19.29 -9.83
N PRO A 203 -3.49 -19.64 -9.34
CA PRO A 203 -4.65 -19.88 -10.19
C PRO A 203 -5.04 -18.61 -10.98
N ALA A 204 -4.65 -18.54 -12.25
CA ALA A 204 -4.87 -17.36 -13.09
C ALA A 204 -6.37 -17.04 -13.28
N ASP A 205 -7.19 -18.09 -13.32
CA ASP A 205 -8.66 -18.00 -13.38
C ASP A 205 -9.29 -17.39 -12.15
N ARG A 206 -8.58 -17.24 -11.03
CA ARG A 206 -9.05 -16.65 -9.78
C ARG A 206 -8.46 -15.28 -9.48
N LEU A 207 -7.46 -14.85 -10.25
CA LEU A 207 -6.83 -13.55 -10.10
C LEU A 207 -7.73 -12.45 -10.68
N LEU A 208 -8.01 -11.42 -9.87
CA LEU A 208 -8.84 -10.27 -10.21
C LEU A 208 -8.08 -8.98 -9.90
N VAL A 209 -8.01 -8.09 -10.88
CA VAL A 209 -7.38 -6.77 -10.69
C VAL A 209 -8.40 -5.79 -10.13
N VAL A 210 -8.14 -5.30 -8.91
CA VAL A 210 -8.91 -4.23 -8.27
C VAL A 210 -7.93 -3.14 -7.85
N PRO A 211 -7.77 -2.09 -8.66
CA PRO A 211 -6.87 -0.98 -8.33
C PRO A 211 -7.27 -0.30 -7.02
N HIS A 212 -6.29 0.24 -6.32
CA HIS A 212 -6.54 1.05 -5.12
C HIS A 212 -7.15 2.40 -5.51
N GLY A 213 -8.00 2.95 -4.64
CA GLY A 213 -8.36 4.35 -4.68
C GLY A 213 -7.22 5.21 -4.13
N PHE A 214 -7.24 6.49 -4.47
CA PHE A 214 -6.19 7.44 -4.07
C PHE A 214 -6.72 8.58 -3.18
N GLU A 215 -8.05 8.81 -3.15
CA GLU A 215 -8.64 9.96 -2.48
C GLU A 215 -8.36 9.94 -0.97
N ASP A 216 -7.34 10.69 -0.59
CA ASP A 216 -7.10 11.10 0.79
C ASP A 216 -7.73 12.48 0.99
N PRO A 217 -8.48 12.74 2.09
CA PRO A 217 -9.13 14.04 2.31
C PRO A 217 -8.16 15.22 2.31
N ASP A 218 -6.96 15.04 2.87
CA ASP A 218 -5.96 16.10 2.91
C ASP A 218 -5.33 16.34 1.52
N LEU A 219 -5.13 15.26 0.75
CA LEU A 219 -4.66 15.34 -0.63
C LEU A 219 -5.67 16.09 -1.51
N LEU A 220 -6.95 15.71 -1.43
CA LEU A 220 -8.00 16.34 -2.23
C LEU A 220 -8.21 17.80 -1.84
N ARG A 221 -8.12 18.12 -0.54
CA ARG A 221 -8.17 19.51 -0.06
C ARG A 221 -7.02 20.32 -0.64
N LEU A 222 -5.80 19.78 -0.60
CA LEU A 222 -4.61 20.45 -1.15
C LEU A 222 -4.71 20.62 -2.67
N ALA A 223 -5.23 19.63 -3.38
CA ALA A 223 -5.44 19.70 -4.83
C ALA A 223 -6.50 20.75 -5.26
N ALA A 224 -7.47 21.01 -4.39
CA ALA A 224 -8.57 21.94 -4.62
C ALA A 224 -8.31 23.36 -4.13
N LEU A 225 -7.16 23.64 -3.53
CA LEU A 225 -6.79 24.99 -3.08
C LEU A 225 -6.72 25.97 -4.28
N PRO A 226 -7.09 27.25 -4.08
CA PRO A 226 -6.81 28.32 -5.05
C PRO A 226 -5.32 28.40 -5.36
N ASP A 227 -4.99 28.90 -6.55
CA ASP A 227 -3.60 28.93 -7.03
C ASP A 227 -2.67 29.75 -6.13
N ASP A 228 -3.14 30.86 -5.57
CA ASP A 228 -2.36 31.67 -4.63
C ASP A 228 -2.07 30.96 -3.31
N GLU A 229 -3.00 30.16 -2.79
CA GLU A 229 -2.78 29.34 -1.60
C GLU A 229 -1.86 28.14 -1.90
N ARG A 230 -2.02 27.50 -3.05
CA ARG A 230 -1.10 26.45 -3.51
C ARG A 230 0.33 26.99 -3.61
N GLU A 231 0.50 28.19 -4.17
CA GLU A 231 1.84 28.81 -4.29
C GLU A 231 2.43 29.17 -2.94
N ARG A 232 1.62 29.60 -1.97
CA ARG A 232 2.09 29.82 -0.57
C ARG A 232 2.63 28.52 0.04
N VAL A 233 1.90 27.39 -0.11
CA VAL A 233 2.36 26.08 0.39
C VAL A 233 3.65 25.67 -0.32
N ARG A 234 3.72 25.82 -1.64
CA ARG A 234 4.92 25.54 -2.43
C ARG A 234 6.11 26.36 -1.95
N ALA A 235 5.94 27.68 -1.84
CA ALA A 235 6.99 28.59 -1.42
C ALA A 235 7.49 28.27 0.00
N GLU A 236 6.60 27.91 0.93
CA GLU A 236 6.98 27.52 2.28
C GLU A 236 7.87 26.29 2.30
N VAL A 237 7.51 25.21 1.57
CA VAL A 237 8.33 24.01 1.49
C VAL A 237 9.66 24.28 0.77
N ARG A 238 9.63 25.02 -0.34
CA ARG A 238 10.84 25.36 -1.12
C ARG A 238 11.86 26.14 -0.32
N ARG A 239 11.43 27.11 0.51
CA ARG A 239 12.33 27.87 1.40
C ARG A 239 13.11 27.00 2.39
N ARG A 240 12.61 25.81 2.73
CA ARG A 240 13.32 24.89 3.65
C ARG A 240 14.55 24.23 2.99
N TYR A 241 14.53 24.10 1.68
CA TYR A 241 15.52 23.31 0.93
C TYR A 241 16.36 24.13 -0.06
N LEU A 242 15.80 25.21 -0.57
CA LEU A 242 16.40 26.03 -1.61
C LEU A 242 16.80 27.40 -1.07
N PRO A 243 18.06 27.84 -1.24
CA PRO A 243 18.50 29.17 -0.86
C PRO A 243 17.63 30.24 -1.53
N GLY A 244 17.03 31.14 -0.73
CA GLY A 244 16.10 32.15 -1.24
C GLY A 244 14.83 31.61 -1.96
N GLY A 245 14.53 30.32 -1.79
CA GLY A 245 13.40 29.64 -2.45
C GLY A 245 13.58 29.40 -3.94
N ARG A 246 14.74 29.72 -4.52
CA ARG A 246 15.06 29.60 -5.94
C ARG A 246 15.84 28.33 -6.22
N GLY A 247 15.70 27.76 -7.42
CA GLY A 247 16.32 26.50 -7.82
C GLY A 247 15.29 25.42 -8.10
N ARG A 248 15.75 24.20 -8.33
CA ARG A 248 14.93 23.04 -8.71
C ARG A 248 14.79 22.07 -7.54
N LEU A 249 13.59 21.54 -7.33
CA LEU A 249 13.27 20.61 -6.25
C LEU A 249 12.79 19.28 -6.83
N VAL A 250 13.57 18.23 -6.64
CA VAL A 250 13.21 16.84 -6.96
C VAL A 250 12.83 16.12 -5.68
N VAL A 251 11.65 15.51 -5.64
CA VAL A 251 11.12 14.87 -4.43
C VAL A 251 10.92 13.37 -4.65
N PHE A 252 11.46 12.58 -3.74
CA PHE A 252 11.18 11.17 -3.56
C PHE A 252 10.45 10.97 -2.23
N ALA A 253 9.47 10.06 -2.17
CA ALA A 253 8.88 9.61 -0.91
C ALA A 253 8.79 8.09 -0.86
N GLY A 254 9.25 7.53 0.25
CA GLY A 254 9.21 6.09 0.47
C GLY A 254 10.28 5.59 1.44
N ARG A 255 10.14 4.33 1.83
CA ARG A 255 11.19 3.63 2.62
C ARG A 255 12.46 3.48 1.78
N PRO A 256 13.66 3.56 2.38
CA PRO A 256 14.92 3.45 1.64
C PRO A 256 15.29 1.99 1.27
N SER A 257 14.30 1.12 1.08
CA SER A 257 14.53 -0.27 0.71
C SER A 257 15.07 -0.38 -0.73
N PRO A 258 15.93 -1.38 -1.02
CA PRO A 258 16.60 -1.50 -2.33
C PRO A 258 15.62 -1.49 -3.51
N HIS A 259 14.48 -2.16 -3.38
CA HIS A 259 13.48 -2.24 -4.46
C HIS A 259 12.77 -0.90 -4.77
N LYS A 260 12.92 0.12 -3.90
CA LYS A 260 12.39 1.47 -4.15
C LYS A 260 13.32 2.34 -5.01
N GLY A 261 14.52 1.83 -5.35
CA GLY A 261 15.42 2.48 -6.29
C GLY A 261 16.11 3.74 -5.75
N VAL A 262 16.11 3.98 -4.42
CA VAL A 262 16.78 5.14 -3.81
C VAL A 262 18.27 5.18 -4.17
N GLY A 263 18.93 4.03 -4.20
CA GLY A 263 20.33 3.94 -4.59
C GLY A 263 20.59 4.40 -6.02
N THR A 264 19.70 4.05 -6.94
CA THR A 264 19.77 4.48 -8.35
C THR A 264 19.55 5.97 -8.48
N LEU A 265 18.57 6.52 -7.70
CA LEU A 265 18.35 7.97 -7.65
C LEU A 265 19.60 8.71 -7.17
N ILE A 266 20.20 8.29 -6.06
CA ILE A 266 21.39 8.97 -5.52
C ILE A 266 22.56 8.92 -6.51
N ARG A 267 22.76 7.80 -7.21
CA ARG A 267 23.80 7.68 -8.26
C ARG A 267 23.51 8.54 -9.51
N ALA A 268 22.25 8.91 -9.76
CA ALA A 268 21.86 9.81 -10.84
C ALA A 268 22.13 11.29 -10.52
N VAL A 269 22.18 11.67 -9.24
CA VAL A 269 22.34 13.07 -8.78
C VAL A 269 23.51 13.78 -9.42
N PRO A 270 24.75 13.22 -9.43
CA PRO A 270 25.92 13.93 -9.98
C PRO A 270 25.72 14.42 -11.41
N ARG A 271 25.06 13.63 -12.26
CA ARG A 271 24.78 14.01 -13.64
C ARG A 271 23.74 15.13 -13.73
N VAL A 272 22.71 15.09 -12.90
CA VAL A 272 21.68 16.15 -12.88
C VAL A 272 22.25 17.47 -12.38
N ILE A 273 23.06 17.46 -11.31
CA ILE A 273 23.64 18.71 -10.76
C ILE A 273 24.78 19.28 -11.63
N ALA A 274 25.38 18.50 -12.50
CA ALA A 274 26.35 18.99 -13.48
C ALA A 274 25.68 19.95 -14.49
N GLU A 275 24.44 19.68 -14.87
CA GLU A 275 23.64 20.53 -15.78
C GLU A 275 22.86 21.60 -14.99
N HIS A 276 22.32 21.26 -13.83
CA HIS A 276 21.48 22.11 -12.98
C HIS A 276 22.00 22.13 -11.54
N GLY A 277 23.07 22.89 -11.29
CA GLY A 277 23.74 22.99 -9.99
C GLY A 277 22.89 23.58 -8.86
N ASP A 278 21.73 24.19 -9.18
CA ASP A 278 20.76 24.70 -8.23
C ASP A 278 19.71 23.68 -7.79
N THR A 279 19.83 22.40 -8.22
CA THR A 279 18.89 21.33 -7.90
C THR A 279 19.12 20.77 -6.49
N ARG A 280 18.00 20.55 -5.77
CA ARG A 280 17.98 19.80 -4.49
C ARG A 280 17.08 18.58 -4.60
N PHE A 281 17.55 17.47 -4.04
CA PHE A 281 16.84 16.21 -3.95
C PHE A 281 16.38 16.00 -2.51
N VAL A 282 15.07 15.92 -2.29
CA VAL A 282 14.50 15.67 -0.96
C VAL A 282 13.95 14.25 -0.92
N LEU A 283 14.56 13.41 -0.08
CA LEU A 283 14.21 12.00 0.07
C LEU A 283 13.37 11.82 1.35
N VAL A 284 12.06 11.96 1.22
CA VAL A 284 11.11 11.83 2.33
C VAL A 284 11.04 10.37 2.78
N GLY A 285 11.31 10.11 4.07
CA GLY A 285 11.28 8.77 4.66
C GLY A 285 12.53 7.92 4.42
N ALA A 286 13.50 8.40 3.64
CA ALA A 286 14.72 7.64 3.34
C ALA A 286 15.81 7.73 4.42
N GLY A 287 15.77 8.75 5.27
CA GLY A 287 16.75 8.98 6.32
C GLY A 287 16.28 8.59 7.73
N LEU A 288 15.26 7.73 7.86
CA LEU A 288 14.75 7.32 9.17
C LEU A 288 15.87 6.69 10.02
N PRO A 289 16.13 7.21 11.23
CA PRO A 289 17.26 6.77 12.05
C PRO A 289 17.14 5.30 12.43
N GLN A 290 18.29 4.67 12.65
CA GLN A 290 18.44 3.28 13.13
C GLN A 290 18.02 2.16 12.15
N THR A 291 17.86 2.45 10.85
CA THR A 291 17.72 1.40 9.84
C THR A 291 19.05 1.19 9.10
N ALA A 292 19.38 -0.06 8.76
CA ALA A 292 20.55 -0.37 7.94
C ALA A 292 20.48 0.31 6.57
N ASP A 293 19.29 0.42 6.02
CA ASP A 293 19.02 1.05 4.74
C ASP A 293 19.31 2.57 4.78
N ALA A 294 18.93 3.26 5.87
CA ALA A 294 19.24 4.69 6.04
C ALA A 294 20.74 4.97 6.14
N ALA A 295 21.50 4.10 6.85
CA ALA A 295 22.95 4.19 6.90
C ALA A 295 23.59 3.98 5.54
N GLU A 296 23.04 3.09 4.72
CA GLU A 296 23.53 2.89 3.34
C GLU A 296 23.21 4.09 2.44
N VAL A 297 22.03 4.70 2.58
CA VAL A 297 21.67 5.95 1.90
C VAL A 297 22.71 7.05 2.22
N ALA A 298 23.00 7.28 3.50
CA ALA A 298 23.98 8.30 3.91
C ALA A 298 25.37 8.04 3.30
N ARG A 299 25.88 6.80 3.42
CA ARG A 299 27.17 6.42 2.81
C ARG A 299 27.19 6.61 1.30
N LEU A 300 26.09 6.32 0.62
CA LEU A 300 26.01 6.47 -0.83
C LEU A 300 26.01 7.95 -1.24
N VAL A 301 25.30 8.81 -0.52
CA VAL A 301 25.31 10.26 -0.73
C VAL A 301 26.72 10.84 -0.61
N GLU A 302 27.48 10.40 0.40
CA GLU A 302 28.88 10.82 0.58
C GLU A 302 29.77 10.34 -0.57
N ARG A 303 29.71 9.04 -0.91
CA ARG A 303 30.51 8.46 -1.99
C ARG A 303 30.27 9.05 -3.37
N THR A 304 29.07 9.53 -3.64
CA THR A 304 28.73 10.16 -4.93
C THR A 304 29.03 11.66 -4.98
N GLY A 305 29.49 12.27 -3.87
CA GLY A 305 29.73 13.71 -3.81
C GLY A 305 28.43 14.53 -3.80
N ALA A 306 27.27 13.92 -3.55
CA ALA A 306 25.95 14.55 -3.62
C ALA A 306 25.52 15.22 -2.29
N ALA A 307 26.36 15.23 -1.24
CA ALA A 307 26.01 15.65 0.11
C ALA A 307 25.40 17.07 0.18
N GLY A 308 25.88 18.01 -0.64
CA GLY A 308 25.33 19.37 -0.71
C GLY A 308 23.99 19.49 -1.45
N HIS A 309 23.53 18.44 -2.09
CA HIS A 309 22.34 18.45 -2.97
C HIS A 309 21.24 17.48 -2.55
N VAL A 310 21.53 16.53 -1.65
CA VAL A 310 20.58 15.53 -1.17
C VAL A 310 20.24 15.75 0.29
N VAL A 311 18.96 15.88 0.58
CA VAL A 311 18.41 15.94 1.94
C VAL A 311 17.61 14.67 2.19
N ALA A 312 18.13 13.75 2.99
CA ALA A 312 17.40 12.57 3.42
C ALA A 312 16.64 12.87 4.72
N GLY A 313 15.32 12.85 4.66
CA GLY A 313 14.46 13.13 5.81
C GLY A 313 14.66 12.09 6.92
N ASN A 314 14.99 12.55 8.12
CA ASN A 314 15.33 11.72 9.28
C ASN A 314 14.15 11.45 10.23
N ARG A 315 12.95 11.86 9.86
CA ARG A 315 11.72 11.63 10.61
C ARG A 315 10.60 11.11 9.72
N PHE A 316 9.65 10.43 10.33
CA PHE A 316 8.39 10.10 9.68
C PHE A 316 7.57 11.38 9.49
N LEU A 317 7.11 11.64 8.26
CA LEU A 317 6.22 12.75 7.97
C LEU A 317 4.77 12.25 7.90
N PRO A 318 3.81 13.00 8.51
CA PRO A 318 2.38 12.72 8.28
C PRO A 318 2.00 13.02 6.82
N SER A 319 0.94 12.37 6.34
CA SER A 319 0.51 12.48 4.94
C SER A 319 0.37 13.91 4.42
N PRO A 320 -0.22 14.87 5.17
CA PRO A 320 -0.33 16.26 4.69
C PRO A 320 1.04 16.92 4.40
N GLU A 321 2.06 16.62 5.22
CA GLU A 321 3.41 17.14 4.97
C GLU A 321 4.03 16.48 3.73
N VAL A 322 3.82 15.18 3.51
CA VAL A 322 4.29 14.48 2.30
C VAL A 322 3.65 15.09 1.06
N PHE A 323 2.33 15.35 1.09
CA PHE A 323 1.60 15.95 -0.03
C PHE A 323 2.08 17.38 -0.31
N ALA A 324 2.40 18.16 0.73
CA ALA A 324 2.99 19.48 0.56
C ALA A 324 4.36 19.44 -0.14
N HIS A 325 5.18 18.40 0.14
CA HIS A 325 6.45 18.19 -0.57
C HIS A 325 6.21 17.82 -2.04
N PHE A 326 5.23 16.95 -2.35
CA PHE A 326 4.88 16.68 -3.74
C PHE A 326 4.41 17.94 -4.45
N LEU A 327 3.51 18.73 -3.84
CA LEU A 327 3.05 19.99 -4.45
C LEU A 327 4.20 20.96 -4.74
N ALA A 328 5.21 21.00 -3.88
CA ALA A 328 6.37 21.90 -4.01
C ALA A 328 7.39 21.44 -5.06
N ALA A 329 7.37 20.17 -5.45
CA ALA A 329 8.33 19.58 -6.37
C ALA A 329 8.20 20.15 -7.79
N ASP A 330 9.31 20.29 -8.46
CA ASP A 330 9.36 20.46 -9.92
C ASP A 330 9.22 19.09 -10.61
N VAL A 331 9.78 18.02 -9.98
CA VAL A 331 9.60 16.63 -10.42
C VAL A 331 9.49 15.73 -9.19
N CYS A 332 8.50 14.82 -9.18
CA CYS A 332 8.42 13.71 -8.25
C CYS A 332 9.02 12.45 -8.91
N VAL A 333 9.86 11.72 -8.18
CA VAL A 333 10.59 10.58 -8.75
C VAL A 333 10.44 9.33 -7.87
N PHE A 334 10.01 8.21 -8.45
CA PHE A 334 9.78 6.94 -7.78
C PHE A 334 10.40 5.79 -8.59
N PRO A 335 11.72 5.62 -8.56
CA PRO A 335 12.44 4.71 -9.45
C PRO A 335 12.39 3.26 -8.97
N SER A 336 11.24 2.81 -8.46
CA SER A 336 11.06 1.47 -7.93
C SER A 336 11.27 0.41 -9.02
N VAL A 337 12.02 -0.64 -8.69
CA VAL A 337 12.17 -1.84 -9.54
C VAL A 337 11.10 -2.89 -9.25
N TYR A 338 10.38 -2.72 -8.16
CA TYR A 338 9.18 -3.48 -7.81
C TYR A 338 8.18 -2.58 -7.09
N GLU A 339 6.98 -2.45 -7.67
CA GLU A 339 5.89 -1.65 -7.12
C GLU A 339 4.54 -2.30 -7.45
N PRO A 340 3.84 -2.85 -6.46
CA PRO A 340 2.54 -3.51 -6.70
C PRO A 340 1.47 -2.60 -7.28
N PHE A 341 1.38 -1.35 -6.80
CA PHE A 341 0.49 -0.33 -7.33
C PHE A 341 1.17 1.03 -7.44
N GLY A 342 1.72 1.54 -6.34
CA GLY A 342 2.45 2.81 -6.34
C GLY A 342 1.59 4.01 -5.99
N LEU A 343 0.93 3.95 -4.84
CA LEU A 343 0.09 5.05 -4.33
C LEU A 343 0.80 6.40 -4.34
N VAL A 344 2.11 6.44 -4.01
CA VAL A 344 2.88 7.69 -3.96
C VAL A 344 2.97 8.40 -5.33
N ALA A 345 3.05 7.65 -6.43
CA ALA A 345 3.02 8.24 -7.78
C ALA A 345 1.63 8.79 -8.10
N VAL A 346 0.59 8.04 -7.78
CA VAL A 346 -0.81 8.45 -7.95
C VAL A 346 -1.14 9.69 -7.11
N GLU A 347 -0.63 9.77 -5.88
CA GLU A 347 -0.76 10.93 -4.99
C GLU A 347 -0.07 12.18 -5.59
N ALA A 348 1.15 12.04 -6.12
CA ALA A 348 1.86 13.15 -6.77
C ALA A 348 1.16 13.60 -8.08
N MET A 349 0.69 12.65 -8.88
CA MET A 349 -0.11 12.92 -10.09
C MET A 349 -1.41 13.66 -9.76
N THR A 350 -2.08 13.33 -8.65
CA THR A 350 -3.29 14.03 -8.20
C THR A 350 -3.07 15.52 -7.98
N LEU A 351 -1.85 15.91 -7.59
CA LEU A 351 -1.43 17.30 -7.40
C LEU A 351 -0.92 17.96 -8.70
N ALA A 352 -1.15 17.32 -9.86
CA ALA A 352 -0.66 17.74 -11.15
C ALA A 352 0.86 17.97 -11.19
N ARG A 353 1.62 17.12 -10.49
CA ARG A 353 3.09 17.18 -10.55
C ARG A 353 3.63 16.24 -11.60
N PRO A 354 4.70 16.64 -12.32
CA PRO A 354 5.43 15.74 -13.21
C PRO A 354 5.96 14.55 -12.39
N VAL A 355 5.74 13.34 -12.89
CA VAL A 355 6.15 12.11 -12.21
C VAL A 355 7.07 11.31 -13.11
N VAL A 356 8.19 10.85 -12.55
CA VAL A 356 9.10 9.89 -13.15
C VAL A 356 9.04 8.59 -12.35
N VAL A 357 8.79 7.47 -13.02
CA VAL A 357 8.69 6.15 -12.37
C VAL A 357 9.72 5.17 -12.92
N GLY A 358 10.11 4.21 -12.08
CA GLY A 358 11.01 3.12 -12.46
C GLY A 358 10.30 1.94 -13.13
N PRO A 359 11.08 0.92 -13.54
CA PRO A 359 10.57 -0.25 -14.27
C PRO A 359 9.61 -1.13 -13.45
N GLY A 360 9.54 -0.92 -12.13
CA GLY A 360 8.64 -1.67 -11.25
C GLY A 360 7.19 -1.29 -11.36
N TYR A 361 6.89 -0.10 -11.88
CA TYR A 361 5.51 0.36 -12.04
C TYR A 361 4.80 -0.36 -13.17
N SER A 362 3.55 -0.71 -12.94
CA SER A 362 2.67 -1.23 -13.97
C SER A 362 2.23 -0.09 -14.89
N PRO A 363 2.38 -0.22 -16.24
CA PRO A 363 2.07 0.89 -17.15
C PRO A 363 0.64 1.41 -17.01
N GLU A 364 -0.33 0.52 -16.75
CA GLU A 364 -1.72 0.92 -16.57
C GLU A 364 -1.98 1.73 -15.29
N VAL A 365 -1.03 1.77 -14.35
CA VAL A 365 -1.23 2.56 -13.12
C VAL A 365 -0.98 4.04 -13.35
N VAL A 366 0.02 4.39 -14.14
CA VAL A 366 0.42 5.78 -14.38
C VAL A 366 0.13 6.24 -15.82
N GLY A 367 -0.08 5.32 -16.76
CA GLY A 367 -0.41 5.59 -18.15
C GLY A 367 0.63 6.51 -18.83
N ASP A 368 0.14 7.42 -19.65
CA ASP A 368 0.90 8.49 -20.30
C ASP A 368 1.07 9.75 -19.41
N GLY A 369 0.58 9.67 -18.17
CA GLY A 369 0.68 10.73 -17.16
C GLY A 369 1.99 10.74 -16.36
N ALA A 370 2.93 9.83 -16.67
CA ALA A 370 4.26 9.80 -16.08
C ALA A 370 5.33 9.41 -17.11
N LEU A 371 6.57 9.80 -16.88
CA LEU A 371 7.71 9.31 -17.64
C LEU A 371 8.25 8.02 -16.99
N HIS A 372 8.60 7.05 -17.82
CA HIS A 372 9.11 5.77 -17.38
C HIS A 372 10.61 5.64 -17.63
N CYS A 373 11.33 5.12 -16.63
CA CYS A 373 12.64 4.50 -16.84
C CYS A 373 12.44 3.01 -17.11
N THR A 374 13.18 2.47 -18.07
CA THR A 374 13.05 1.06 -18.49
C THR A 374 13.93 0.13 -17.68
N GLY A 375 15.04 0.66 -17.12
CA GLY A 375 16.01 -0.08 -16.33
C GLY A 375 16.27 0.52 -14.95
N ASP A 376 17.07 -0.20 -14.15
CA ASP A 376 17.66 0.30 -12.90
C ASP A 376 19.03 0.96 -13.22
N ASP A 377 19.01 1.88 -14.19
CA ASP A 377 20.21 2.61 -14.66
C ASP A 377 20.20 4.07 -14.19
N PRO A 378 21.20 4.52 -13.40
CA PRO A 378 21.32 5.90 -12.98
C PRO A 378 21.46 6.91 -14.13
N GLY A 379 22.10 6.49 -15.25
CA GLY A 379 22.28 7.34 -16.42
C GLY A 379 20.97 7.62 -17.15
N GLU A 380 20.14 6.59 -17.34
CA GLU A 380 18.79 6.73 -17.90
C GLU A 380 17.91 7.59 -16.99
N LEU A 381 17.91 7.32 -15.68
CA LEU A 381 17.14 8.09 -14.72
C LEU A 381 17.51 9.57 -14.73
N ALA A 382 18.82 9.88 -14.77
CA ALA A 382 19.29 11.26 -14.88
C ALA A 382 18.80 11.93 -16.16
N ALA A 383 18.86 11.25 -17.31
CA ALA A 383 18.40 11.79 -18.58
C ALA A 383 16.89 12.08 -18.58
N VAL A 384 16.07 11.19 -17.97
CA VAL A 384 14.62 11.40 -17.86
C VAL A 384 14.31 12.56 -16.91
N LEU A 385 15.04 12.70 -15.79
CA LEU A 385 14.89 13.84 -14.88
C LEU A 385 15.25 15.17 -15.57
N LEU A 386 16.36 15.21 -16.32
CA LEU A 386 16.79 16.39 -17.06
C LEU A 386 15.72 16.85 -18.06
N ARG A 387 15.08 15.95 -18.79
CA ARG A 387 13.97 16.31 -19.69
C ARG A 387 12.85 17.08 -18.99
N CYS A 388 12.52 16.72 -17.74
CA CYS A 388 11.51 17.46 -16.97
C CYS A 388 12.04 18.81 -16.47
N LEU A 389 13.33 18.90 -16.16
CA LEU A 389 13.95 20.10 -15.59
C LEU A 389 14.30 21.12 -16.67
N ASP A 390 14.57 20.67 -17.92
CA ASP A 390 14.92 21.50 -19.07
C ASP A 390 13.69 22.17 -19.71
N ASP A 391 12.52 21.48 -19.70
CA ASP A 391 11.27 22.00 -20.24
C ASP A 391 10.14 22.04 -19.18
N PRO A 392 10.09 23.09 -18.34
CA PRO A 392 9.04 23.22 -17.33
C PRO A 392 7.62 23.23 -17.92
N GLY A 393 7.45 23.71 -19.15
CA GLY A 393 6.16 23.72 -19.82
C GLY A 393 5.67 22.32 -20.20
N GLU A 394 6.55 21.46 -20.74
CA GLU A 394 6.19 20.05 -20.98
C GLU A 394 6.00 19.28 -19.67
N ALA A 395 6.81 19.57 -18.66
CA ALA A 395 6.66 19.00 -17.34
C ALA A 395 5.30 19.34 -16.72
N GLU A 396 4.84 20.58 -16.84
CA GLU A 396 3.51 20.99 -16.40
C GLU A 396 2.41 20.26 -17.16
N ARG A 397 2.50 20.20 -18.48
CA ARG A 397 1.55 19.42 -19.32
C ARG A 397 1.50 17.96 -18.93
N LEU A 398 2.65 17.33 -18.64
CA LEU A 398 2.72 15.97 -18.12
C LEU A 398 1.98 15.84 -16.80
N GLY A 399 2.19 16.75 -15.87
CA GLY A 399 1.49 16.77 -14.58
C GLY A 399 -0.02 16.89 -14.72
N LEU A 400 -0.50 17.74 -15.59
CA LEU A 400 -1.94 17.92 -15.89
C LEU A 400 -2.54 16.66 -16.52
N ARG A 401 -1.85 16.03 -17.49
CA ARG A 401 -2.28 14.73 -18.03
C ARG A 401 -2.36 13.67 -16.94
N GLY A 402 -1.34 13.62 -16.08
CA GLY A 402 -1.32 12.69 -14.94
C GLY A 402 -2.49 12.86 -13.99
N ALA A 403 -2.83 14.09 -13.63
CA ALA A 403 -3.97 14.38 -12.76
C ALA A 403 -5.31 13.99 -13.41
N ALA A 404 -5.48 14.23 -14.68
CA ALA A 404 -6.67 13.81 -15.43
C ALA A 404 -6.79 12.28 -15.48
N TYR A 405 -5.69 11.59 -15.79
CA TYR A 405 -5.61 10.14 -15.87
C TYR A 405 -6.03 9.47 -14.55
N VAL A 406 -5.47 9.93 -13.43
CA VAL A 406 -5.74 9.37 -12.10
C VAL A 406 -7.20 9.60 -11.70
N ARG A 407 -7.72 10.81 -11.90
CA ARG A 407 -9.10 11.18 -11.54
C ARG A 407 -10.13 10.34 -12.31
N GLU A 408 -9.86 10.04 -13.56
CA GLU A 408 -10.75 9.23 -14.39
C GLU A 408 -10.77 7.76 -13.96
N ARG A 409 -9.60 7.21 -13.58
CA ARG A 409 -9.43 5.75 -13.42
C ARG A 409 -9.51 5.25 -11.99
N TYR A 410 -9.06 6.02 -11.03
CA TYR A 410 -8.91 5.56 -9.64
C TYR A 410 -9.80 6.36 -8.70
N GLY A 411 -10.49 5.63 -7.81
CA GLY A 411 -11.33 6.22 -6.79
C GLY A 411 -11.80 5.14 -5.82
N TRP A 412 -11.86 5.47 -4.54
CA TRP A 412 -12.30 4.52 -3.51
C TRP A 412 -13.71 3.98 -3.73
N ALA A 413 -14.60 4.80 -4.31
CA ALA A 413 -15.94 4.33 -4.66
C ALA A 413 -15.90 3.15 -5.64
N ARG A 414 -15.09 3.27 -6.69
CA ARG A 414 -14.90 2.22 -7.70
C ARG A 414 -14.14 1.00 -7.15
N THR A 415 -13.12 1.23 -6.32
CA THR A 415 -12.41 0.15 -5.61
C THR A 415 -13.36 -0.63 -4.72
N ALA A 416 -14.19 0.07 -3.94
CA ALA A 416 -15.18 -0.54 -3.07
C ALA A 416 -16.24 -1.34 -3.85
N GLU A 417 -16.76 -0.78 -4.95
CA GLU A 417 -17.71 -1.46 -5.83
C GLU A 417 -17.15 -2.78 -6.38
N ARG A 418 -15.94 -2.75 -6.96
CA ARG A 418 -15.27 -3.95 -7.47
C ARG A 418 -14.96 -4.96 -6.37
N THR A 419 -14.56 -4.49 -5.20
CA THR A 419 -14.30 -5.35 -4.03
C THR A 419 -15.57 -6.06 -3.58
N LEU A 420 -16.69 -5.33 -3.48
CA LEU A 420 -17.99 -5.89 -3.12
C LEU A 420 -18.51 -6.87 -4.18
N ALA A 421 -18.33 -6.57 -5.45
CA ALA A 421 -18.65 -7.50 -6.53
C ALA A 421 -17.82 -8.79 -6.43
N ALA A 422 -16.53 -8.70 -6.10
CA ALA A 422 -15.70 -9.88 -5.83
C ALA A 422 -16.23 -10.69 -4.63
N TYR A 423 -16.69 -10.04 -3.57
CA TYR A 423 -17.28 -10.72 -2.41
C TYR A 423 -18.60 -11.41 -2.77
N ALA A 424 -19.46 -10.76 -3.56
CA ALA A 424 -20.70 -11.34 -4.04
C ALA A 424 -20.42 -12.55 -4.96
N ALA A 425 -19.50 -12.43 -5.90
CA ALA A 425 -19.10 -13.52 -6.78
C ALA A 425 -18.53 -14.73 -6.01
N ALA A 426 -17.72 -14.47 -4.98
CA ALA A 426 -17.15 -15.52 -4.14
C ALA A 426 -18.23 -16.31 -3.37
N THR A 427 -19.34 -15.68 -3.01
CA THR A 427 -20.48 -16.33 -2.34
C THR A 427 -21.46 -17.03 -3.29
N GLY A 428 -21.31 -16.84 -4.61
CA GLY A 428 -22.24 -17.30 -5.63
C GLY A 428 -23.50 -16.44 -5.75
N ALA A 429 -23.49 -15.23 -5.20
CA ALA A 429 -24.60 -14.30 -5.24
C ALA A 429 -24.50 -13.26 -6.37
N GLY A 430 -23.43 -13.28 -7.16
CA GLY A 430 -23.19 -12.36 -8.27
C GLY A 430 -22.27 -12.93 -9.32
N GLU A 431 -22.23 -12.30 -10.49
CA GLU A 431 -21.25 -12.58 -11.53
C GLU A 431 -19.87 -12.07 -11.13
N ARG A 432 -18.84 -12.64 -11.76
CA ARG A 432 -17.46 -12.22 -11.55
C ARG A 432 -17.25 -10.83 -12.17
N PRO A 433 -16.71 -9.83 -11.43
CA PRO A 433 -16.50 -8.47 -11.94
C PRO A 433 -15.38 -8.38 -12.95
#